data_a6aa1e9f71220f190672368afd3b55fe
#
_entry.id   a6aa1e9f71220f190672368afd3b55fe
#
_cell.length_a   1.000
_cell.length_b   1.000
_cell.length_c   1.000
_cell.angle_alpha   90.00
_cell.angle_beta   90.00
_cell.angle_gamma   90.00
#
_symmetry.space_group_name_H-M   'P 1'
#
loop_
_entity.id
_entity.type
_entity.pdbx_description
1 polymer ?
#
loop_
_entity_poly.entity_id
_entity_poly.type
_entity_poly.pdbx_seq_one_letter_code
_entity_poly.pdbx_strand_id
1 'polypeptide(L)'
;VVINTILSEFIPQRNFTLTSASNMSNDKIIENMIHSGYIKIEAKNNNPRGDRDEIIIYVLHTDGKYFHHSPDLRKLVDNVNLNTLDELIIIAEEEFFGKKNLMDVINLKSPKSITYDPKGDFPYYNAYPYYNFVINVLKHQSVPEHRIMSNEEVETLLKNNYKNIKDLPIIFDTDPPIIWIGAKDGQVIEIIRTSQCAMT
;
A
#
# COMPACT_ATOMS: atom_id res chain seq x y z
N VAL A 1 8.16 -4.05 15.81
CA VAL A 1 7.02 -3.12 15.77
C VAL A 1 6.41 -3.12 14.37
N VAL A 2 7.08 -2.62 13.32
CA VAL A 2 6.54 -2.45 11.95
C VAL A 2 5.85 -3.71 11.42
N ILE A 3 6.52 -4.86 11.45
CA ILE A 3 5.95 -6.12 10.94
C ILE A 3 4.68 -6.49 11.71
N ASN A 4 4.69 -6.38 13.03
CA ASN A 4 3.51 -6.68 13.83
C ASN A 4 2.34 -5.73 13.49
N THR A 5 2.61 -4.45 13.30
CA THR A 5 1.60 -3.46 12.88
C THR A 5 1.04 -3.81 11.50
N ILE A 6 1.90 -4.24 10.56
CA ILE A 6 1.45 -4.69 9.23
C ILE A 6 0.54 -5.90 9.34
N LEU A 7 0.95 -6.93 10.10
CA LEU A 7 0.20 -8.18 10.22
C LEU A 7 -1.14 -8.00 10.97
N SER A 8 -1.13 -7.24 12.07
CA SER A 8 -2.30 -7.14 12.96
C SER A 8 -3.25 -5.99 12.60
N GLU A 9 -2.80 -4.97 11.89
CA GLU A 9 -3.59 -3.77 11.64
C GLU A 9 -3.69 -3.38 10.17
N PHE A 10 -2.57 -3.27 9.45
CA PHE A 10 -2.58 -2.78 8.07
C PHE A 10 -3.30 -3.73 7.10
N ILE A 11 -2.99 -5.03 7.18
CA ILE A 11 -3.60 -6.04 6.32
C ILE A 11 -5.11 -6.16 6.57
N PRO A 12 -5.59 -6.30 7.82
CA PRO A 12 -7.03 -6.31 8.10
C PRO A 12 -7.73 -5.00 7.74
N GLN A 13 -7.11 -3.85 7.98
CA GLN A 13 -7.65 -2.53 7.63
C GLN A 13 -7.97 -2.41 6.14
N ARG A 14 -7.18 -3.04 5.29
CA ARG A 14 -7.36 -3.06 3.85
C ARG A 14 -8.20 -4.23 3.34
N ASN A 15 -8.87 -4.94 4.26
CA ASN A 15 -9.75 -6.07 3.96
C ASN A 15 -9.02 -7.27 3.31
N PHE A 16 -7.77 -7.52 3.73
CA PHE A 16 -7.01 -8.71 3.35
C PHE A 16 -6.97 -9.73 4.49
N THR A 17 -6.83 -10.99 4.15
CA THR A 17 -6.61 -12.09 5.09
C THR A 17 -5.24 -12.74 4.83
N LEU A 18 -4.44 -12.87 5.89
CA LEU A 18 -3.13 -13.51 5.82
C LEU A 18 -3.23 -14.95 5.34
N THR A 19 -2.32 -15.33 4.45
CA THR A 19 -2.14 -16.75 4.11
C THR A 19 -1.44 -17.50 5.25
N SER A 20 -1.58 -18.81 5.31
CA SER A 20 -0.98 -19.65 6.37
C SER A 20 0.55 -19.53 6.46
N ALA A 21 1.20 -19.23 5.33
CA ALA A 21 2.64 -19.04 5.28
C ALA A 21 3.14 -17.77 6.00
N SER A 22 2.24 -16.78 6.20
CA SER A 22 2.57 -15.49 6.81
C SER A 22 2.38 -15.46 8.34
N ASN A 23 1.92 -16.52 8.94
CA ASN A 23 1.71 -16.62 10.38
C ASN A 23 3.04 -17.04 11.07
N MET A 24 3.97 -16.10 11.18
CA MET A 24 5.32 -16.35 11.70
C MET A 24 5.44 -15.91 13.16
N SER A 25 6.17 -16.72 13.96
CA SER A 25 6.61 -16.28 15.28
C SER A 25 7.70 -15.19 15.18
N ASN A 26 7.86 -14.38 16.24
CA ASN A 26 8.89 -13.34 16.27
C ASN A 26 10.30 -13.90 16.01
N ASP A 27 10.61 -15.11 16.49
CA ASP A 27 11.91 -15.73 16.28
C ASP A 27 12.17 -16.06 14.80
N LYS A 28 11.16 -16.58 14.09
CA LYS A 28 11.23 -16.81 12.64
C LYS A 28 11.34 -15.53 11.84
N ILE A 29 10.69 -14.46 12.29
CA ILE A 29 10.80 -13.13 11.70
C ILE A 29 12.24 -12.65 11.75
N ILE A 30 12.87 -12.74 12.94
CA ILE A 30 14.26 -12.34 13.16
C ILE A 30 15.21 -13.21 12.33
N GLU A 31 15.02 -14.53 12.33
CA GLU A 31 15.83 -15.47 11.57
C GLU A 31 15.79 -15.17 10.07
N ASN A 32 14.61 -14.98 9.50
CA ASN A 32 14.43 -14.63 8.08
C ASN A 32 15.09 -13.29 7.74
N MET A 33 14.96 -12.27 8.61
CA MET A 33 15.62 -10.98 8.41
C MET A 33 17.14 -11.10 8.38
N ILE A 34 17.72 -11.91 9.27
CA ILE A 34 19.18 -12.11 9.33
C ILE A 34 19.68 -12.89 8.10
N HIS A 35 18.98 -13.94 7.68
CA HIS A 35 19.44 -14.82 6.60
C HIS A 35 19.13 -14.28 5.19
N SER A 36 17.94 -13.74 5.01
CA SER A 36 17.45 -13.34 3.68
C SER A 36 17.53 -11.84 3.44
N GLY A 37 17.68 -11.03 4.51
CA GLY A 37 17.63 -9.57 4.42
C GLY A 37 16.23 -9.01 4.18
N TYR A 38 15.19 -9.86 4.15
CA TYR A 38 13.81 -9.44 3.96
C TYR A 38 12.81 -10.43 4.57
N ILE A 39 11.57 -9.94 4.75
CA ILE A 39 10.40 -10.79 5.03
C ILE A 39 9.40 -10.62 3.90
N LYS A 40 8.87 -11.74 3.44
CA LYS A 40 7.75 -11.80 2.52
C LYS A 40 6.47 -12.07 3.30
N ILE A 41 5.47 -11.21 3.13
CA ILE A 41 4.13 -11.35 3.69
C ILE A 41 3.17 -11.50 2.52
N GLU A 42 2.34 -12.54 2.57
CA GLU A 42 1.33 -12.82 1.55
C GLU A 42 -0.06 -12.80 2.19
N ALA A 43 -0.98 -12.11 1.56
CA ALA A 43 -2.36 -12.07 2.00
C ALA A 43 -3.31 -12.06 0.79
N LYS A 44 -4.56 -12.50 1.03
CA LYS A 44 -5.61 -12.54 0.02
C LYS A 44 -6.66 -11.47 0.27
N ASN A 45 -7.07 -10.83 -0.79
CA ASN A 45 -8.14 -9.84 -0.78
C ASN A 45 -9.50 -10.53 -0.59
N ASN A 46 -10.27 -10.07 0.39
CA ASN A 46 -11.63 -10.58 0.61
C ASN A 46 -12.65 -10.04 -0.41
N ASN A 47 -12.30 -8.96 -1.13
CA ASN A 47 -13.07 -8.36 -2.23
C ASN A 47 -12.14 -8.15 -3.45
N PRO A 48 -11.82 -9.21 -4.21
CA PRO A 48 -10.86 -9.13 -5.30
C PRO A 48 -11.37 -8.27 -6.47
N ARG A 49 -10.42 -7.67 -7.19
CA ARG A 49 -10.66 -7.00 -8.46
C ARG A 49 -10.42 -8.02 -9.60
N GLY A 50 -11.50 -8.48 -10.22
CA GLY A 50 -11.39 -9.54 -11.23
C GLY A 50 -10.75 -10.81 -10.65
N ASP A 51 -9.73 -11.36 -11.33
CA ASP A 51 -9.01 -12.57 -10.92
C ASP A 51 -7.82 -12.30 -10.00
N ARG A 52 -7.59 -11.03 -9.59
CA ARG A 52 -6.46 -10.62 -8.77
C ARG A 52 -6.88 -10.51 -7.32
N ASP A 53 -6.39 -11.42 -6.49
CA ASP A 53 -6.75 -11.51 -5.08
C ASP A 53 -5.55 -11.47 -4.13
N GLU A 54 -4.32 -11.43 -4.66
CA GLU A 54 -3.12 -11.53 -3.85
C GLU A 54 -2.44 -10.17 -3.63
N ILE A 55 -2.05 -9.90 -2.38
CA ILE A 55 -1.11 -8.84 -2.04
C ILE A 55 0.17 -9.47 -1.52
N ILE A 56 1.31 -8.95 -1.98
CA ILE A 56 2.62 -9.36 -1.52
C ILE A 56 3.33 -8.14 -0.94
N ILE A 57 3.79 -8.25 0.30
CA ILE A 57 4.55 -7.21 0.99
C ILE A 57 5.95 -7.73 1.29
N TYR A 58 6.96 -7.06 0.76
CA TYR A 58 8.36 -7.27 1.14
C TYR A 58 8.78 -6.22 2.15
N VAL A 59 9.16 -6.64 3.35
CA VAL A 59 9.77 -5.77 4.36
C VAL A 59 11.27 -6.03 4.32
N LEU A 60 12.04 -5.05 3.87
CA LEU A 60 13.48 -5.19 3.64
C LEU A 60 14.26 -4.73 4.86
N HIS A 61 15.23 -5.51 5.32
CA HIS A 61 16.14 -5.07 6.37
C HIS A 61 17.35 -4.36 5.76
N THR A 62 17.61 -3.14 6.19
CA THR A 62 18.66 -2.29 5.63
C THR A 62 19.71 -1.98 6.72
N ASP A 63 20.59 -2.91 7.03
CA ASP A 63 21.78 -2.61 7.86
C ASP A 63 22.94 -2.02 7.03
N GLY A 64 22.64 -1.44 5.89
CA GLY A 64 23.56 -0.71 5.02
C GLY A 64 24.56 -1.57 4.24
N LYS A 65 24.72 -2.85 4.57
CA LYS A 65 25.74 -3.71 3.95
C LYS A 65 25.21 -4.62 2.84
N TYR A 66 23.94 -4.98 2.87
CA TYR A 66 23.37 -5.98 1.97
C TYR A 66 22.82 -5.42 0.66
N PHE A 67 22.68 -4.10 0.52
CA PHE A 67 22.05 -3.47 -0.63
C PHE A 67 22.98 -3.09 -1.80
N HIS A 68 24.22 -3.53 -1.78
CA HIS A 68 25.09 -3.35 -2.95
C HIS A 68 24.71 -4.26 -4.15
N HIS A 69 23.73 -5.13 -3.99
CA HIS A 69 23.30 -6.06 -5.03
C HIS A 69 21.86 -5.79 -5.48
N SER A 70 21.69 -4.81 -6.37
CA SER A 70 20.42 -4.58 -7.10
C SER A 70 19.83 -5.81 -7.85
N PRO A 71 20.57 -6.93 -8.10
CA PRO A 71 20.01 -8.15 -8.68
C PRO A 71 18.92 -8.81 -7.84
N ASP A 72 18.97 -8.67 -6.53
CA ASP A 72 18.08 -9.43 -5.64
C ASP A 72 16.66 -8.89 -5.63
N LEU A 73 16.48 -7.56 -5.72
CA LEU A 73 15.14 -6.96 -5.86
C LEU A 73 14.43 -7.37 -7.15
N ARG A 74 15.15 -7.41 -8.26
CA ARG A 74 14.60 -7.87 -9.55
C ARG A 74 14.12 -9.31 -9.43
N LYS A 75 14.93 -10.19 -8.81
CA LYS A 75 14.55 -11.58 -8.59
C LYS A 75 13.32 -11.71 -7.70
N LEU A 76 13.20 -10.88 -6.63
CA LEU A 76 12.02 -10.89 -5.78
C LEU A 76 10.75 -10.55 -6.56
N VAL A 77 10.82 -9.54 -7.41
CA VAL A 77 9.70 -9.10 -8.25
C VAL A 77 9.44 -10.09 -9.40
N ASP A 78 10.48 -10.68 -9.99
CA ASP A 78 10.36 -11.64 -11.10
C ASP A 78 9.76 -12.98 -10.67
N ASN A 79 9.89 -13.35 -9.39
CA ASN A 79 9.32 -14.57 -8.82
C ASN A 79 7.85 -14.46 -8.39
N VAL A 80 7.20 -13.33 -8.64
CA VAL A 80 5.80 -13.11 -8.30
C VAL A 80 4.88 -13.53 -9.44
N ASN A 81 3.79 -14.22 -9.14
CA ASN A 81 2.76 -14.54 -10.13
C ASN A 81 1.93 -13.28 -10.46
N LEU A 82 2.23 -12.66 -11.58
CA LEU A 82 1.58 -11.42 -12.01
C LEU A 82 0.10 -11.60 -12.36
N ASN A 83 -0.38 -12.81 -12.57
CA ASN A 83 -1.78 -13.06 -12.95
C ASN A 83 -2.73 -12.95 -11.75
N THR A 84 -2.28 -13.37 -10.57
CA THR A 84 -3.06 -13.33 -9.32
C THR A 84 -2.73 -12.12 -8.45
N LEU A 85 -1.62 -11.43 -8.74
CA LEU A 85 -1.17 -10.30 -7.96
C LEU A 85 -2.08 -9.09 -8.14
N ASP A 86 -2.68 -8.61 -7.06
CA ASP A 86 -3.38 -7.32 -7.01
C ASP A 86 -2.41 -6.17 -6.72
N GLU A 87 -1.55 -6.34 -5.71
CA GLU A 87 -0.61 -5.32 -5.31
C GLU A 87 0.70 -5.91 -4.76
N LEU A 88 1.82 -5.30 -5.14
CA LEU A 88 3.13 -5.51 -4.56
C LEU A 88 3.55 -4.27 -3.77
N ILE A 89 3.86 -4.44 -2.49
CA ILE A 89 4.35 -3.38 -1.62
C ILE A 89 5.76 -3.69 -1.16
N ILE A 90 6.67 -2.72 -1.31
CA ILE A 90 8.02 -2.79 -0.76
C ILE A 90 8.13 -1.79 0.39
N ILE A 91 8.53 -2.27 1.56
CA ILE A 91 8.71 -1.45 2.76
C ILE A 91 10.18 -1.48 3.16
N ALA A 92 10.80 -0.31 3.26
CA ALA A 92 12.23 -0.17 3.55
C ALA A 92 12.51 1.11 4.35
N GLU A 93 13.77 1.34 4.72
CA GLU A 93 14.20 2.61 5.29
C GLU A 93 14.12 3.75 4.27
N GLU A 94 13.91 4.98 4.75
CA GLU A 94 13.73 6.15 3.89
C GLU A 94 14.93 6.39 2.96
N GLU A 95 16.15 6.17 3.46
CA GLU A 95 17.39 6.31 2.67
C GLU A 95 17.43 5.38 1.46
N PHE A 96 16.67 4.30 1.50
CA PHE A 96 16.58 3.33 0.41
C PHE A 96 15.84 3.89 -0.81
N PHE A 97 14.85 4.74 -0.61
CA PHE A 97 14.04 5.35 -1.68
C PHE A 97 14.80 6.43 -2.47
N GLY A 98 15.84 7.01 -1.88
CA GLY A 98 16.76 7.91 -2.59
C GLY A 98 17.68 7.20 -3.58
N LYS A 99 17.74 5.86 -3.54
CA LYS A 99 18.57 5.07 -4.47
C LYS A 99 17.76 4.75 -5.73
N LYS A 100 18.23 5.26 -6.86
CA LYS A 100 17.66 5.14 -8.20
C LYS A 100 17.20 3.71 -8.57
N ASN A 101 17.84 2.69 -8.01
CA ASN A 101 17.62 1.30 -8.34
C ASN A 101 16.25 0.73 -7.94
N LEU A 102 15.64 1.17 -6.82
CA LEU A 102 14.34 0.66 -6.38
C LEU A 102 13.23 1.21 -7.27
N MET A 103 13.23 2.53 -7.48
CA MET A 103 12.25 3.17 -8.34
C MET A 103 12.37 2.69 -9.79
N ASP A 104 13.60 2.40 -10.27
CA ASP A 104 13.80 1.82 -11.59
C ASP A 104 13.20 0.42 -11.71
N VAL A 105 13.31 -0.44 -10.68
CA VAL A 105 12.71 -1.78 -10.69
C VAL A 105 11.18 -1.70 -10.66
N ILE A 106 10.62 -0.83 -9.84
CA ILE A 106 9.17 -0.60 -9.76
C ILE A 106 8.65 -0.02 -11.07
N ASN A 107 9.32 1.01 -11.61
CA ASN A 107 8.94 1.67 -12.85
C ASN A 107 9.05 0.77 -14.09
N LEU A 108 9.95 -0.22 -14.09
CA LEU A 108 10.06 -1.18 -15.19
C LEU A 108 8.88 -2.15 -15.24
N LYS A 109 8.26 -2.45 -14.10
CA LYS A 109 7.14 -3.38 -14.00
C LYS A 109 5.78 -2.68 -13.99
N SER A 110 5.73 -1.44 -13.52
CA SER A 110 4.52 -0.63 -13.57
C SER A 110 4.41 0.03 -14.95
N PRO A 111 3.34 -0.19 -15.71
CA PRO A 111 3.07 0.60 -16.90
C PRO A 111 2.99 2.08 -16.50
N LYS A 112 3.78 2.94 -17.15
CA LYS A 112 3.94 4.37 -16.84
C LYS A 112 2.67 5.23 -16.87
N SER A 113 1.50 4.63 -17.07
CA SER A 113 0.22 5.31 -17.25
C SER A 113 -0.95 4.66 -16.53
N ILE A 114 -0.73 3.71 -15.62
CA ILE A 114 -1.85 3.18 -14.86
C ILE A 114 -2.18 4.18 -13.76
N THR A 115 -3.13 5.05 -14.08
CA THR A 115 -3.98 5.70 -13.12
C THR A 115 -4.88 4.63 -12.48
N TYR A 116 -6.06 4.91 -12.11
CA TYR A 116 -7.00 3.96 -11.55
C TYR A 116 -7.40 2.84 -12.55
N ASP A 117 -7.23 1.57 -12.13
CA ASP A 117 -7.62 0.37 -12.89
C ASP A 117 -8.76 -0.38 -12.17
N PRO A 118 -10.04 0.01 -12.40
CA PRO A 118 -11.18 -0.62 -11.73
C PRO A 118 -11.45 -2.05 -12.18
N LYS A 119 -10.92 -2.47 -13.36
CA LYS A 119 -11.10 -3.81 -13.90
C LYS A 119 -10.10 -4.82 -13.36
N GLY A 120 -8.98 -4.34 -12.79
CA GLY A 120 -7.92 -5.20 -12.28
C GLY A 120 -7.08 -5.85 -13.37
N ASP A 121 -6.92 -5.18 -14.53
CA ASP A 121 -6.13 -5.72 -15.64
C ASP A 121 -4.63 -5.78 -15.30
N PHE A 122 -4.17 -4.92 -14.35
CA PHE A 122 -2.77 -4.81 -13.96
C PHE A 122 -2.58 -4.77 -12.44
N PRO A 123 -1.47 -5.33 -11.91
CA PRO A 123 -1.12 -5.19 -10.51
C PRO A 123 -0.61 -3.77 -10.19
N TYR A 124 -0.83 -3.33 -8.95
CA TYR A 124 -0.22 -2.12 -8.42
C TYR A 124 1.15 -2.41 -7.81
N TYR A 125 2.08 -1.46 -7.95
CA TYR A 125 3.41 -1.53 -7.37
C TYR A 125 3.66 -0.29 -6.52
N ASN A 126 3.86 -0.48 -5.23
CA ASN A 126 4.06 0.59 -4.27
C ASN A 126 5.32 0.38 -3.44
N ALA A 127 5.92 1.46 -3.00
CA ALA A 127 7.06 1.44 -2.11
C ALA A 127 6.91 2.51 -1.03
N TYR A 128 7.05 2.10 0.23
CA TYR A 128 6.81 2.97 1.37
C TYR A 128 7.90 2.86 2.43
N PRO A 129 8.27 3.97 3.09
CA PRO A 129 9.20 3.94 4.20
C PRO A 129 8.57 3.33 5.47
N TYR A 130 9.40 2.77 6.33
CA TYR A 130 9.00 2.10 7.58
C TYR A 130 8.13 2.96 8.49
N TYR A 131 8.37 4.27 8.55
CA TYR A 131 7.65 5.15 9.46
C TYR A 131 6.14 5.18 9.21
N ASN A 132 5.69 4.87 7.99
CA ASN A 132 4.27 4.77 7.67
C ASN A 132 3.56 3.59 8.37
N PHE A 133 4.33 2.63 8.90
CA PHE A 133 3.81 1.41 9.53
C PHE A 133 4.22 1.25 10.99
N VAL A 134 4.76 2.27 11.62
CA VAL A 134 5.10 2.24 13.05
C VAL A 134 3.86 2.25 13.92
N ILE A 135 2.86 3.03 13.51
CA ILE A 135 1.55 3.15 14.17
C ILE A 135 0.44 3.18 13.13
N ASN A 136 -0.76 2.77 13.52
CA ASN A 136 -1.95 2.96 12.69
C ASN A 136 -2.43 4.41 12.77
N VAL A 137 -2.14 5.18 11.75
CA VAL A 137 -2.47 6.62 11.70
C VAL A 137 -3.97 6.87 11.70
N LEU A 138 -4.79 5.94 11.19
CA LEU A 138 -6.25 6.07 11.16
C LEU A 138 -6.88 6.02 12.56
N LYS A 139 -6.17 5.47 13.55
CA LYS A 139 -6.60 5.44 14.96
C LYS A 139 -6.22 6.70 15.73
N HIS A 140 -5.45 7.60 15.12
CA HIS A 140 -5.02 8.82 15.81
C HIS A 140 -6.16 9.83 15.87
N GLN A 141 -6.43 10.39 17.05
CA GLN A 141 -7.55 11.31 17.31
C GLN A 141 -7.61 12.53 16.38
N SER A 142 -6.46 13.03 15.93
CA SER A 142 -6.38 14.19 15.04
C SER A 142 -6.51 13.85 13.55
N VAL A 143 -6.57 12.57 13.20
CA VAL A 143 -6.74 12.14 11.81
C VAL A 143 -8.24 11.94 11.56
N PRO A 144 -8.83 12.71 10.63
CA PRO A 144 -10.22 12.53 10.26
C PRO A 144 -10.46 11.17 9.60
N GLU A 145 -11.70 10.73 9.60
CA GLU A 145 -12.09 9.52 8.88
C GLU A 145 -11.87 9.71 7.38
N HIS A 146 -11.21 8.72 6.76
CA HIS A 146 -10.96 8.66 5.33
C HIS A 146 -11.63 7.43 4.74
N ARG A 147 -12.39 7.61 3.67
CA ARG A 147 -13.09 6.52 2.97
C ARG A 147 -13.00 6.68 1.46
N ILE A 148 -12.76 5.58 0.76
CA ILE A 148 -12.85 5.54 -0.70
C ILE A 148 -14.33 5.58 -1.08
N MET A 149 -14.71 6.53 -1.94
CA MET A 149 -16.09 6.63 -2.46
C MET A 149 -16.33 5.59 -3.55
N SER A 150 -17.55 5.06 -3.59
CA SER A 150 -17.99 4.22 -4.71
C SER A 150 -18.17 5.05 -6.01
N ASN A 151 -18.18 4.38 -7.16
CA ASN A 151 -18.39 5.07 -8.43
C ASN A 151 -19.74 5.79 -8.48
N GLU A 152 -20.80 5.21 -7.91
CA GLU A 152 -22.15 5.78 -7.86
C GLU A 152 -22.17 7.05 -6.97
N GLU A 153 -21.45 7.03 -5.83
CA GLU A 153 -21.31 8.18 -4.95
C GLU A 153 -20.57 9.32 -5.67
N VAL A 154 -19.48 8.99 -6.39
CA VAL A 154 -18.70 9.96 -7.17
C VAL A 154 -19.56 10.58 -8.28
N GLU A 155 -20.31 9.78 -9.03
CA GLU A 155 -21.22 10.30 -10.05
C GLU A 155 -22.26 11.25 -9.45
N THR A 156 -22.82 10.90 -8.29
CA THR A 156 -23.81 11.73 -7.60
C THR A 156 -23.19 13.05 -7.13
N LEU A 157 -21.97 12.99 -6.56
CA LEU A 157 -21.22 14.17 -6.13
C LEU A 157 -20.95 15.12 -7.30
N LEU A 158 -20.51 14.58 -8.44
CA LEU A 158 -20.20 15.37 -9.62
C LEU A 158 -21.45 16.01 -10.22
N LYS A 159 -22.58 15.30 -10.28
CA LYS A 159 -23.86 15.85 -10.78
C LYS A 159 -24.37 17.01 -9.93
N ASN A 160 -24.16 16.95 -8.61
CA ASN A 160 -24.76 17.91 -7.69
C ASN A 160 -23.87 19.14 -7.42
N ASN A 161 -22.54 18.94 -7.36
CA ASN A 161 -21.64 19.97 -6.81
C ASN A 161 -20.46 20.35 -7.71
N TYR A 162 -20.04 19.46 -8.62
CA TYR A 162 -18.84 19.66 -9.43
C TYR A 162 -19.09 19.24 -10.88
N LYS A 163 -18.44 19.92 -11.83
CA LYS A 163 -18.55 19.55 -13.25
C LYS A 163 -17.63 18.41 -13.63
N ASN A 164 -16.47 18.30 -12.96
CA ASN A 164 -15.44 17.34 -13.29
C ASN A 164 -14.72 16.87 -12.01
N ILE A 165 -14.20 15.63 -12.06
CA ILE A 165 -13.33 15.09 -10.99
C ILE A 165 -12.08 15.95 -10.78
N LYS A 166 -11.60 16.63 -11.82
CA LYS A 166 -10.44 17.54 -11.77
C LYS A 166 -10.69 18.83 -10.98
N ASP A 167 -11.95 19.14 -10.69
CA ASP A 167 -12.34 20.30 -9.89
C ASP A 167 -12.24 20.01 -8.38
N LEU A 168 -12.06 18.72 -8.01
CA LEU A 168 -11.89 18.30 -6.63
C LEU A 168 -10.48 18.60 -6.11
N PRO A 169 -10.34 18.93 -4.81
CA PRO A 169 -9.03 19.03 -4.18
C PRO A 169 -8.22 17.75 -4.32
N ILE A 170 -6.90 17.89 -4.47
CA ILE A 170 -5.99 16.76 -4.62
C ILE A 170 -5.42 16.35 -3.26
N ILE A 171 -5.35 15.06 -3.00
CA ILE A 171 -4.59 14.44 -1.91
C ILE A 171 -3.52 13.53 -2.53
N PHE A 172 -2.33 13.45 -1.91
CA PHE A 172 -1.24 12.63 -2.42
C PHE A 172 -1.44 11.15 -2.05
N ASP A 173 -1.03 10.27 -2.95
CA ASP A 173 -0.98 8.81 -2.73
C ASP A 173 0.00 8.40 -1.62
N THR A 174 0.96 9.29 -1.31
CA THR A 174 1.96 9.13 -0.25
C THR A 174 1.47 9.59 1.12
N ASP A 175 0.30 10.20 1.23
CA ASP A 175 -0.27 10.57 2.53
C ASP A 175 -0.58 9.31 3.35
N PRO A 176 -0.13 9.26 4.63
CA PRO A 176 -0.28 8.06 5.43
C PRO A 176 -1.71 7.49 5.52
N PRO A 177 -2.78 8.28 5.73
CA PRO A 177 -4.15 7.77 5.68
C PRO A 177 -4.50 7.08 4.35
N ILE A 178 -4.03 7.62 3.22
CA ILE A 178 -4.27 7.08 1.88
C ILE A 178 -3.60 5.73 1.69
N ILE A 179 -2.35 5.60 2.15
CA ILE A 179 -1.62 4.32 2.18
C ILE A 179 -2.41 3.27 2.98
N TRP A 180 -2.91 3.66 4.17
CA TRP A 180 -3.60 2.76 5.10
C TRP A 180 -4.97 2.29 4.60
N ILE A 181 -5.74 3.14 3.91
CA ILE A 181 -7.02 2.70 3.28
C ILE A 181 -6.81 2.01 1.94
N GLY A 182 -5.59 2.03 1.39
CA GLY A 182 -5.24 1.39 0.12
C GLY A 182 -5.83 2.07 -1.10
N ALA A 183 -6.08 3.38 -1.03
CA ALA A 183 -6.58 4.13 -2.16
C ALA A 183 -5.58 4.16 -3.31
N LYS A 184 -6.10 4.20 -4.53
CA LYS A 184 -5.32 4.20 -5.77
C LYS A 184 -5.47 5.54 -6.47
N ASP A 185 -4.49 5.85 -7.32
CA ASP A 185 -4.50 7.07 -8.13
C ASP A 185 -5.81 7.17 -8.94
N GLY A 186 -6.42 8.35 -8.91
CA GLY A 186 -7.69 8.63 -9.57
C GLY A 186 -8.95 8.29 -8.78
N GLN A 187 -8.86 7.63 -7.62
CA GLN A 187 -10.01 7.43 -6.73
C GLN A 187 -10.36 8.70 -5.96
N VAL A 188 -11.64 8.87 -5.67
CA VAL A 188 -12.14 9.98 -4.84
C VAL A 188 -12.25 9.53 -3.40
N ILE A 189 -11.72 10.37 -2.49
CA ILE A 189 -11.68 10.10 -1.05
C ILE A 189 -12.62 11.06 -0.34
N GLU A 190 -13.52 10.52 0.44
CA GLU A 190 -14.31 11.29 1.39
C GLU A 190 -13.51 11.46 2.70
N ILE A 191 -13.38 12.69 3.17
CA ILE A 191 -12.71 13.04 4.43
C ILE A 191 -13.71 13.72 5.35
N ILE A 192 -14.10 13.04 6.43
CA ILE A 192 -15.11 13.53 7.38
C ILE A 192 -14.41 14.30 8.49
N ARG A 193 -14.49 15.64 8.45
CA ARG A 193 -13.90 16.52 9.46
C ARG A 193 -14.97 17.04 10.41
N THR A 194 -14.75 16.90 11.70
CA THR A 194 -15.58 17.58 12.71
C THR A 194 -15.27 19.08 12.68
N SER A 195 -16.26 19.90 12.30
CA SER A 195 -16.10 21.35 12.33
C SER A 195 -16.15 21.84 13.78
N GLN A 196 -15.10 22.50 14.23
CA GLN A 196 -15.11 23.19 15.54
C GLN A 196 -16.07 24.38 15.57
N CYS A 197 -16.56 24.85 14.42
CA CYS A 197 -17.51 25.99 14.33
C CYS A 197 -18.98 25.61 14.53
N ALA A 198 -19.30 24.33 14.71
CA ALA A 198 -20.68 23.87 14.94
C ALA A 198 -21.07 23.80 16.44
N MET A 199 -20.24 24.33 17.34
CA MET A 199 -20.48 24.39 18.79
C MET A 199 -20.83 25.83 19.25
N THR A 200 -21.56 26.58 18.43
CA THR A 200 -22.21 27.84 18.91
C THR A 200 -23.70 27.78 18.65
#